data_216f0a9c0bebb19217f4abe03f1ff162
#
_entry.id   216f0a9c0bebb19217f4abe03f1ff162
#
_cell.length_a   1.000
_cell.length_b   1.000
_cell.length_c   1.000
_cell.angle_alpha   90.00
_cell.angle_beta   90.00
_cell.angle_gamma   90.00
#
_symmetry.space_group_name_H-M   'P 1'
#
loop_
_entity.id
_entity.type
_entity.pdbx_description
1 polymer ?
#
loop_
_entity_poly.entity_id
_entity_poly.type
_entity_poly.pdbx_seq_one_letter_code
_entity_poly.pdbx_strand_id
1 'polypeptide(L)'
;MLDIKFVRDNPDAVKENIKKKFQDAKLPLVDEVIEKDAKYRECLKEVESLKAARNKLSKANGPLFGQLKKCTDEAQKAQLQAQIDANNAAVKADADKMAELEAEEAKLADRIQEIMYTLSLIHI
;
A
#
# COMPACT_ATOMS: atom_id res chain seq x y z
N MET A 1 -1.59 -26.24 -4.94
CA MET A 1 -1.90 -25.13 -4.03
C MET A 1 -2.79 -24.10 -4.73
N LEU A 2 -3.81 -23.59 -4.06
CA LEU A 2 -4.73 -22.62 -4.65
C LEU A 2 -4.07 -21.24 -4.74
N ASP A 3 -4.14 -20.63 -5.93
CA ASP A 3 -3.58 -19.30 -6.17
C ASP A 3 -4.66 -18.23 -6.01
N ILE A 4 -4.31 -17.11 -5.39
CA ILE A 4 -5.24 -15.99 -5.18
C ILE A 4 -5.72 -15.41 -6.51
N LYS A 5 -4.88 -15.41 -7.54
CA LYS A 5 -5.28 -14.97 -8.88
C LYS A 5 -6.42 -15.84 -9.43
N PHE A 6 -6.34 -17.14 -9.24
CA PHE A 6 -7.41 -18.07 -9.64
C PHE A 6 -8.70 -17.76 -8.90
N VAL A 7 -8.63 -17.49 -7.58
CA VAL A 7 -9.80 -17.14 -6.78
C VAL A 7 -10.44 -15.85 -7.27
N ARG A 8 -9.64 -14.84 -7.60
CA ARG A 8 -10.16 -13.56 -8.12
C ARG A 8 -10.86 -13.73 -9.46
N ASP A 9 -10.25 -14.49 -10.35
CA ASP A 9 -10.73 -14.64 -11.73
C ASP A 9 -11.89 -15.63 -11.84
N ASN A 10 -11.95 -16.60 -10.93
CA ASN A 10 -12.93 -17.69 -10.98
C ASN A 10 -13.59 -17.93 -9.62
N PRO A 11 -14.23 -16.91 -9.01
CA PRO A 11 -14.83 -17.08 -7.68
C PRO A 11 -15.94 -18.11 -7.66
N ASP A 12 -16.73 -18.21 -8.73
CA ASP A 12 -17.84 -19.16 -8.81
C ASP A 12 -17.34 -20.61 -8.84
N ALA A 13 -16.24 -20.86 -9.56
CA ALA A 13 -15.63 -22.19 -9.60
C ALA A 13 -15.13 -22.63 -8.23
N VAL A 14 -14.53 -21.71 -7.48
CA VAL A 14 -14.06 -21.99 -6.12
C VAL A 14 -15.24 -22.25 -5.19
N LYS A 15 -16.31 -21.45 -5.30
CA LYS A 15 -17.52 -21.64 -4.50
C LYS A 15 -18.20 -22.98 -4.77
N GLU A 16 -18.27 -23.38 -6.05
CA GLU A 16 -18.82 -24.68 -6.42
C GLU A 16 -18.01 -25.83 -5.83
N ASN A 17 -16.68 -25.73 -5.87
CA ASN A 17 -15.82 -26.74 -5.28
C ASN A 17 -16.05 -26.86 -3.76
N ILE A 18 -16.24 -25.73 -3.09
CA ILE A 18 -16.56 -25.71 -1.66
C ILE A 18 -17.90 -26.40 -1.39
N LYS A 19 -18.90 -26.13 -2.20
CA LYS A 19 -20.22 -26.78 -2.09
C LYS A 19 -20.12 -28.30 -2.28
N LYS A 20 -19.35 -28.75 -3.28
CA LYS A 20 -19.12 -30.16 -3.55
C LYS A 20 -18.50 -30.89 -2.36
N LYS A 21 -17.71 -30.18 -1.56
CA LYS A 21 -17.04 -30.72 -0.38
C LYS A 21 -17.82 -30.48 0.92
N PHE A 22 -19.07 -30.02 0.80
CA PHE A 22 -19.97 -29.79 1.94
C PHE A 22 -19.39 -28.80 2.98
N GLN A 23 -18.67 -27.80 2.51
CA GLN A 23 -18.05 -26.77 3.35
C GLN A 23 -18.71 -25.41 3.16
N ASP A 24 -20.05 -25.38 3.10
CA ASP A 24 -20.82 -24.18 2.79
C ASP A 24 -20.52 -23.01 3.75
N ALA A 25 -20.17 -23.30 5.00
CA ALA A 25 -19.81 -22.29 5.98
C ALA A 25 -18.56 -21.49 5.57
N LYS A 26 -17.76 -22.01 4.62
CA LYS A 26 -16.55 -21.36 4.12
C LYS A 26 -16.78 -20.49 2.87
N LEU A 27 -17.99 -20.48 2.33
CA LEU A 27 -18.33 -19.66 1.15
C LEU A 27 -18.05 -18.16 1.35
N PRO A 28 -18.41 -17.56 2.50
CA PRO A 28 -18.10 -16.15 2.73
C PRO A 28 -16.62 -15.81 2.69
N LEU A 29 -15.73 -16.77 2.94
CA LEU A 29 -14.29 -16.55 2.88
C LEU A 29 -13.81 -16.18 1.47
N VAL A 30 -14.46 -16.73 0.43
CA VAL A 30 -14.13 -16.41 -0.96
C VAL A 30 -14.34 -14.93 -1.23
N ASP A 31 -15.50 -14.40 -0.84
CA ASP A 31 -15.82 -12.99 -1.01
C ASP A 31 -14.92 -12.11 -0.15
N GLU A 32 -14.63 -12.52 1.08
CA GLU A 32 -13.73 -11.79 1.98
C GLU A 32 -12.33 -11.67 1.41
N VAL A 33 -11.76 -12.76 0.88
CA VAL A 33 -10.40 -12.72 0.33
C VAL A 33 -10.30 -11.84 -0.90
N ILE A 34 -11.32 -11.85 -1.75
CA ILE A 34 -11.37 -10.99 -2.94
C ILE A 34 -11.41 -9.52 -2.54
N GLU A 35 -12.26 -9.18 -1.58
CA GLU A 35 -12.38 -7.80 -1.08
C GLU A 35 -11.07 -7.33 -0.45
N LYS A 36 -10.47 -8.16 0.40
CA LYS A 36 -9.21 -7.82 1.07
C LYS A 36 -8.04 -7.74 0.12
N ASP A 37 -7.99 -8.60 -0.90
CA ASP A 37 -6.98 -8.52 -1.96
C ASP A 37 -7.07 -7.22 -2.73
N ALA A 38 -8.28 -6.75 -3.05
CA ALA A 38 -8.49 -5.47 -3.71
C ALA A 38 -7.98 -4.32 -2.85
N LYS A 39 -8.29 -4.31 -1.55
CA LYS A 39 -7.80 -3.30 -0.61
C LYS A 39 -6.29 -3.35 -0.47
N TYR A 40 -5.70 -4.53 -0.41
CA TYR A 40 -4.26 -4.73 -0.31
C TYR A 40 -3.54 -4.11 -1.52
N ARG A 41 -4.03 -4.37 -2.72
CA ARG A 41 -3.45 -3.80 -3.95
C ARG A 41 -3.60 -2.29 -4.01
N GLU A 42 -4.73 -1.75 -3.53
CA GLU A 42 -4.94 -0.31 -3.43
C GLU A 42 -3.94 0.33 -2.46
N CYS A 43 -3.73 -0.29 -1.30
CA CYS A 43 -2.72 0.17 -0.33
C CYS A 43 -1.31 0.17 -0.93
N LEU A 44 -0.94 -0.87 -1.70
CA LEU A 44 0.35 -0.93 -2.39
C LEU A 44 0.53 0.24 -3.36
N LYS A 45 -0.50 0.55 -4.14
CA LYS A 45 -0.46 1.69 -5.07
C LYS A 45 -0.27 3.01 -4.34
N GLU A 46 -0.99 3.22 -3.24
CA GLU A 46 -0.87 4.43 -2.44
C GLU A 46 0.53 4.57 -1.84
N VAL A 47 1.09 3.49 -1.31
CA VAL A 47 2.46 3.47 -0.77
C VAL A 47 3.47 3.82 -1.85
N GLU A 48 3.36 3.24 -3.03
CA GLU A 48 4.26 3.53 -4.15
C GLU A 48 4.15 4.99 -4.58
N SER A 49 2.93 5.53 -4.64
CA SER A 49 2.67 6.92 -4.97
C SER A 49 3.31 7.87 -3.95
N LEU A 50 3.19 7.56 -2.66
CA LEU A 50 3.80 8.35 -1.59
C LEU A 50 5.32 8.28 -1.62
N LYS A 51 5.90 7.11 -1.92
CA LYS A 51 7.34 6.96 -2.10
C LYS A 51 7.87 7.83 -3.24
N ALA A 52 7.15 7.83 -4.37
CA ALA A 52 7.53 8.65 -5.52
C ALA A 52 7.45 10.14 -5.18
N ALA A 53 6.39 10.57 -4.50
CA ALA A 53 6.23 11.96 -4.06
C ALA A 53 7.34 12.36 -3.10
N ARG A 54 7.68 11.52 -2.13
CA ARG A 54 8.75 11.76 -1.17
C ARG A 54 10.11 11.91 -1.88
N ASN A 55 10.40 11.01 -2.80
CA ASN A 55 11.65 11.06 -3.56
C ASN A 55 11.75 12.33 -4.39
N LYS A 56 10.64 12.76 -5.01
CA LYS A 56 10.59 13.99 -5.79
C LYS A 56 10.86 15.21 -4.91
N LEU A 57 10.25 15.28 -3.73
CA LEU A 57 10.46 16.37 -2.78
C LEU A 57 11.89 16.38 -2.26
N SER A 58 12.46 15.23 -1.95
CA SER A 58 13.86 15.12 -1.51
C SER A 58 14.83 15.60 -2.58
N LYS A 59 14.59 15.25 -3.84
CA LYS A 59 15.40 15.72 -4.97
C LYS A 59 15.26 17.22 -5.18
N ALA A 60 14.07 17.78 -4.97
CA ALA A 60 13.84 19.22 -5.09
C ALA A 60 14.62 20.02 -4.04
N ASN A 61 14.84 19.45 -2.86
CA ASN A 61 15.60 20.10 -1.80
C ASN A 61 17.07 20.27 -2.13
N GLY A 62 17.68 19.36 -2.91
CA GLY A 62 19.09 19.44 -3.26
C GLY A 62 19.49 20.78 -3.90
N PRO A 63 18.84 21.19 -5.02
CA PRO A 63 19.11 22.50 -5.63
C PRO A 63 18.82 23.68 -4.69
N LEU A 64 17.77 23.57 -3.84
CA LEU A 64 17.42 24.61 -2.88
C LEU A 64 18.54 24.82 -1.85
N PHE A 65 19.14 23.75 -1.33
CA PHE A 65 20.30 23.84 -0.43
C PHE A 65 21.48 24.47 -1.12
N GLY A 66 21.74 24.11 -2.38
CA GLY A 66 22.82 24.71 -3.17
C GLY A 66 22.62 26.20 -3.36
N GLN A 67 21.42 26.65 -3.67
CA GLN A 67 21.07 28.07 -3.81
C GLN A 67 21.18 28.78 -2.48
N LEU A 68 20.75 28.15 -1.38
CA LEU A 68 20.85 28.75 -0.05
C LEU A 68 22.30 29.04 0.34
N LYS A 69 23.23 28.13 0.04
CA LYS A 69 24.65 28.32 0.31
C LYS A 69 25.27 29.48 -0.49
N LYS A 70 24.81 29.69 -1.71
CA LYS A 70 25.31 30.70 -2.62
C LYS A 70 24.62 32.05 -2.45
N CYS A 71 23.47 32.08 -1.79
CA CYS A 71 22.67 33.27 -1.64
C CYS A 71 23.26 34.20 -0.58
N THR A 72 23.37 35.51 -0.91
CA THR A 72 23.85 36.54 0.00
C THR A 72 22.72 37.44 0.50
N ASP A 73 21.53 37.36 -0.14
CA ASP A 73 20.36 38.16 0.23
C ASP A 73 19.56 37.40 1.30
N GLU A 74 19.36 38.03 2.46
CA GLU A 74 18.64 37.44 3.58
C GLU A 74 17.16 37.15 3.26
N ALA A 75 16.53 38.01 2.45
CA ALA A 75 15.13 37.79 2.04
C ALA A 75 15.01 36.53 1.18
N GLN A 76 15.94 36.32 0.24
CA GLN A 76 15.96 35.11 -0.58
C GLN A 76 16.31 33.87 0.25
N LYS A 77 17.23 33.99 1.20
CA LYS A 77 17.57 32.91 2.12
C LYS A 77 16.34 32.48 2.92
N ALA A 78 15.55 33.44 3.42
CA ALA A 78 14.33 33.14 4.16
C ALA A 78 13.31 32.41 3.29
N GLN A 79 13.14 32.81 2.02
CA GLN A 79 12.24 32.14 1.09
C GLN A 79 12.70 30.72 0.77
N LEU A 80 13.98 30.53 0.51
CA LEU A 80 14.55 29.21 0.23
C LEU A 80 14.40 28.29 1.44
N GLN A 81 14.70 28.81 2.62
CA GLN A 81 14.55 28.04 3.85
C GLN A 81 13.08 27.66 4.09
N ALA A 82 12.14 28.56 3.83
CA ALA A 82 10.71 28.29 3.94
C ALA A 82 10.27 27.17 2.97
N GLN A 83 10.80 27.17 1.74
CA GLN A 83 10.51 26.11 0.77
C GLN A 83 11.07 24.77 1.23
N ILE A 84 12.30 24.76 1.73
CA ILE A 84 12.93 23.54 2.27
C ILE A 84 12.12 23.00 3.44
N ASP A 85 11.73 23.88 4.37
CA ASP A 85 10.94 23.49 5.54
C ASP A 85 9.56 22.93 5.13
N ALA A 86 8.91 23.54 4.14
CA ALA A 86 7.64 23.04 3.61
C ALA A 86 7.81 21.67 2.97
N ASN A 87 8.87 21.46 2.19
CA ASN A 87 9.17 20.17 1.57
C ASN A 87 9.45 19.10 2.63
N ASN A 88 10.21 19.45 3.67
CA ASN A 88 10.50 18.52 4.78
C ASN A 88 9.24 18.15 5.56
N ALA A 89 8.35 19.11 5.78
CA ALA A 89 7.07 18.85 6.44
C ALA A 89 6.20 17.90 5.59
N ALA A 90 6.17 18.09 4.28
CA ALA A 90 5.43 17.23 3.37
C ALA A 90 6.01 15.81 3.35
N VAL A 91 7.36 15.68 3.35
CA VAL A 91 8.04 14.38 3.41
C VAL A 91 7.69 13.65 4.71
N LYS A 92 7.67 14.37 5.83
CA LYS A 92 7.32 13.78 7.12
C LYS A 92 5.87 13.32 7.15
N ALA A 93 4.95 14.12 6.62
CA ALA A 93 3.53 13.76 6.55
C ALA A 93 3.34 12.53 5.67
N ASP A 94 4.03 12.44 4.54
CA ASP A 94 3.99 11.28 3.65
C ASP A 94 4.56 10.04 4.34
N ALA A 95 5.64 10.18 5.10
CA ALA A 95 6.24 9.07 5.83
C ALA A 95 5.30 8.53 6.90
N ASP A 96 4.61 9.41 7.63
CA ASP A 96 3.64 9.00 8.64
C ASP A 96 2.46 8.26 8.01
N LYS A 97 1.95 8.76 6.90
CA LYS A 97 0.87 8.12 6.15
C LYS A 97 1.30 6.77 5.59
N MET A 98 2.52 6.67 5.08
CA MET A 98 3.09 5.41 4.61
C MET A 98 3.17 4.36 5.72
N ALA A 99 3.57 4.77 6.92
CA ALA A 99 3.64 3.85 8.07
C ALA A 99 2.26 3.29 8.42
N GLU A 100 1.22 4.12 8.39
CA GLU A 100 -0.15 3.67 8.61
C GLU A 100 -0.62 2.69 7.53
N LEU A 101 -0.34 3.01 6.26
CA LEU A 101 -0.70 2.16 5.13
C LEU A 101 0.05 0.84 5.16
N GLU A 102 1.32 0.84 5.51
CA GLU A 102 2.13 -0.38 5.63
C GLU A 102 1.61 -1.28 6.76
N ALA A 103 1.17 -0.70 7.88
CA ALA A 103 0.57 -1.45 8.97
C ALA A 103 -0.76 -2.10 8.53
N GLU A 104 -1.59 -1.36 7.80
CA GLU A 104 -2.84 -1.89 7.25
C GLU A 104 -2.57 -2.99 6.21
N GLU A 105 -1.59 -2.76 5.34
CA GLU A 105 -1.14 -3.73 4.34
C GLU A 105 -0.72 -5.05 4.99
N ALA A 106 0.05 -4.98 6.08
CA ALA A 106 0.49 -6.18 6.81
C ALA A 106 -0.70 -6.95 7.38
N LYS A 107 -1.68 -6.26 7.95
CA LYS A 107 -2.90 -6.91 8.47
C LYS A 107 -3.70 -7.58 7.37
N LEU A 108 -3.85 -6.91 6.24
CA LEU A 108 -4.56 -7.46 5.08
C LEU A 108 -3.82 -8.69 4.53
N ALA A 109 -2.49 -8.62 4.41
CA ALA A 109 -1.69 -9.73 3.93
C ALA A 109 -1.81 -10.96 4.83
N ASP A 110 -1.78 -10.77 6.14
CA ASP A 110 -1.91 -11.87 7.10
C ASP A 110 -3.29 -12.52 6.99
N ARG A 111 -4.33 -11.73 6.89
CA ARG A 111 -5.69 -12.26 6.76
C ARG A 111 -5.89 -12.98 5.43
N ILE A 112 -5.40 -12.42 4.34
CA ILE A 112 -5.46 -13.05 3.02
C ILE A 112 -4.76 -14.41 3.05
N GLN A 113 -3.56 -14.47 3.64
CA GLN A 113 -2.80 -15.71 3.74
C GLN A 113 -3.55 -16.77 4.56
N GLU A 114 -4.16 -16.37 5.67
CA GLU A 114 -4.96 -17.25 6.51
C GLU A 114 -6.14 -17.84 5.74
N ILE A 115 -6.88 -16.99 5.00
CA ILE A 115 -8.03 -17.43 4.20
C ILE A 115 -7.55 -18.35 3.07
N MET A 116 -6.48 -17.98 2.37
CA MET A 116 -5.96 -18.78 1.27
C MET A 116 -5.49 -20.16 1.73
N TYR A 117 -4.90 -20.23 2.92
CA TYR A 117 -4.53 -21.53 3.50
C TYR A 117 -5.77 -22.39 3.73
N THR A 118 -6.82 -21.82 4.31
CA THR A 118 -8.07 -22.52 4.55
C THR A 118 -8.71 -23.02 3.24
N LEU A 119 -8.78 -22.15 2.24
CA LEU A 119 -9.34 -22.50 0.93
C LEU A 119 -8.51 -23.55 0.21
N SER A 120 -7.18 -23.49 0.34
CA SER A 120 -6.29 -24.50 -0.25
C SER A 120 -6.53 -25.87 0.34
N LEU A 121 -6.75 -25.97 1.65
CA LEU A 121 -7.07 -27.24 2.31
C LEU A 121 -8.38 -27.84 1.79
N ILE A 122 -9.38 -27.00 1.54
CA ILE A 122 -10.67 -27.44 1.00
C ILE A 122 -10.52 -27.88 -0.46
N HIS A 123 -9.72 -27.14 -1.23
CA HIS A 123 -9.53 -27.38 -2.66
C HIS A 123 -8.81 -28.70 -2.95
N ILE A 124 -7.96 -29.17 -2.04
CA ILE A 124 -7.33 -30.47 -2.13
C ILE A 124 -8.35 -31.58 -1.99
#